data_6c53b85a68ad803ec5eda6d5a2aec3a3
#
_entry.id   6c53b85a68ad803ec5eda6d5a2aec3a3
#
_cell.length_a   1.000
_cell.length_b   1.000
_cell.length_c   1.000
_cell.angle_alpha   90.00
_cell.angle_beta   90.00
_cell.angle_gamma   90.00
#
_symmetry.space_group_name_H-M   'P 1'
#
loop_
_entity.id
_entity.type
_entity.pdbx_description
1 polymer ?
#
loop_
_entity_poly.entity_id
_entity_poly.type
_entity_poly.pdbx_seq_one_letter_code
_entity_poly.pdbx_strand_id
1 'polypeptide(L)'
;IYYHALRNYYEKDFTYIELGDGIELWENLFFNEVFEAHKNDFLLMRKFHLKNRLHMIWGNHDMTLKSEKKSTKLLDSYFDKITGTDKDLLKGLIFNEGIVLEPEGFNKNILLIHGHQADFYNYVWWKWSRFLVRVLWKPLQVVGIKDPTSPAKNFKELIKVERRLKKWILANNNQMVIAGHTHRPRFPEPNELPYFNDGSCVHPRSITGIEIVDLKISLIKWHIISKKDGTLQIVKSVLEEPRD
;
A
#
# COMPACT_ATOMS: atom_id res chain seq x y z
N ILE A 1 4.24 6.37 12.97
CA ILE A 1 4.75 7.07 11.77
C ILE A 1 3.62 7.20 10.75
N TYR A 2 2.97 6.10 10.35
CA TYR A 2 1.92 6.07 9.32
C TYR A 2 0.80 7.09 9.59
N TYR A 3 0.18 7.06 10.77
CA TYR A 3 -0.84 8.02 11.16
C TYR A 3 -0.39 9.48 11.03
N HIS A 4 0.85 9.78 11.45
CA HIS A 4 1.41 11.12 11.37
C HIS A 4 1.59 11.59 9.92
N ALA A 5 2.12 10.73 9.06
CA ALA A 5 2.28 10.99 7.64
C ALA A 5 0.92 11.22 6.97
N LEU A 6 -0.04 10.30 7.18
CA LEU A 6 -1.36 10.37 6.60
C LEU A 6 -2.11 11.64 7.06
N ARG A 7 -1.99 12.02 8.34
CA ARG A 7 -2.55 13.26 8.87
C ARG A 7 -1.95 14.49 8.17
N ASN A 8 -0.64 14.53 7.96
CA ASN A 8 0.03 15.63 7.27
C ASN A 8 -0.52 15.80 5.84
N TYR A 9 -0.73 14.69 5.11
CA TYR A 9 -1.32 14.72 3.77
C TYR A 9 -2.79 15.13 3.79
N TYR A 10 -3.56 14.70 4.79
CA TYR A 10 -4.94 15.15 4.95
C TYR A 10 -5.03 16.66 5.13
N GLU A 11 -4.22 17.24 6.02
CA GLU A 11 -4.17 18.65 6.34
C GLU A 11 -3.70 19.53 5.16
N LYS A 12 -2.94 18.94 4.23
CA LYS A 12 -2.46 19.61 3.00
C LYS A 12 -3.31 19.32 1.76
N ASP A 13 -4.51 18.80 1.95
CA ASP A 13 -5.48 18.49 0.90
C ASP A 13 -5.01 17.51 -0.21
N PHE A 14 -4.05 16.64 0.10
CA PHE A 14 -3.66 15.56 -0.80
C PHE A 14 -4.78 14.53 -0.97
N THR A 15 -4.81 13.89 -2.13
CA THR A 15 -5.50 12.62 -2.36
C THR A 15 -4.60 11.47 -1.95
N TYR A 16 -5.13 10.51 -1.20
CA TYR A 16 -4.42 9.31 -0.79
C TYR A 16 -4.85 8.12 -1.62
N ILE A 17 -3.87 7.42 -2.19
CA ILE A 17 -4.06 6.18 -2.96
C ILE A 17 -3.27 5.07 -2.27
N GLU A 18 -3.99 4.07 -1.76
CA GLU A 18 -3.38 2.86 -1.19
C GLU A 18 -3.14 1.84 -2.30
N LEU A 19 -1.88 1.42 -2.47
CA LEU A 19 -1.47 0.50 -3.54
C LEU A 19 -1.63 -0.99 -3.18
N GLY A 20 -2.50 -1.32 -2.26
CA GLY A 20 -2.82 -2.68 -1.84
C GLY A 20 -2.07 -3.14 -0.59
N ASP A 21 -2.55 -4.24 -0.02
CA ASP A 21 -2.08 -4.78 1.26
C ASP A 21 -2.25 -3.81 2.44
N GLY A 22 -3.12 -2.80 2.28
CA GLY A 22 -3.43 -1.82 3.32
C GLY A 22 -4.19 -2.42 4.51
N ILE A 23 -4.81 -3.58 4.32
CA ILE A 23 -5.56 -4.29 5.36
C ILE A 23 -5.08 -5.74 5.41
N GLU A 24 -4.40 -6.13 6.49
CA GLU A 24 -3.86 -7.48 6.66
C GLU A 24 -4.98 -8.49 6.98
N LEU A 25 -5.55 -9.09 5.95
CA LEU A 25 -6.61 -10.10 6.03
C LEU A 25 -6.11 -11.53 5.74
N TRP A 26 -4.82 -11.72 5.48
CA TRP A 26 -4.24 -13.06 5.34
C TRP A 26 -3.97 -13.71 6.69
N GLU A 27 -3.31 -13.00 7.59
CA GLU A 27 -2.96 -13.49 8.91
C GLU A 27 -4.08 -13.27 9.93
N ASN A 28 -4.92 -12.24 9.75
CA ASN A 28 -6.01 -11.90 10.65
C ASN A 28 -7.35 -12.40 10.10
N LEU A 29 -8.07 -13.16 10.93
CA LEU A 29 -9.37 -13.73 10.57
C LEU A 29 -10.51 -12.73 10.71
N PHE A 30 -10.39 -11.82 11.66
CA PHE A 30 -11.44 -10.88 12.03
C PHE A 30 -11.01 -9.44 11.78
N PHE A 31 -11.73 -8.76 10.89
CA PHE A 31 -11.48 -7.34 10.60
C PHE A 31 -11.57 -6.46 11.86
N ASN A 32 -12.48 -6.78 12.78
CA ASN A 32 -12.65 -5.99 14.01
C ASN A 32 -11.37 -5.91 14.85
N GLU A 33 -10.55 -6.95 14.86
CA GLU A 33 -9.25 -6.94 15.58
C GLU A 33 -8.27 -5.97 14.89
N VAL A 34 -8.22 -6.00 13.57
CA VAL A 34 -7.41 -5.08 12.76
C VAL A 34 -7.90 -3.64 12.95
N PHE A 35 -9.21 -3.43 12.90
CA PHE A 35 -9.82 -2.12 13.12
C PHE A 35 -9.51 -1.55 14.50
N GLU A 36 -9.72 -2.33 15.57
CA GLU A 36 -9.45 -1.85 16.93
C GLU A 36 -7.96 -1.51 17.16
N ALA A 37 -7.04 -2.31 16.58
CA ALA A 37 -5.61 -2.04 16.66
C ALA A 37 -5.19 -0.76 15.92
N HIS A 38 -5.88 -0.42 14.81
CA HIS A 38 -5.56 0.69 13.91
C HIS A 38 -6.71 1.70 13.78
N LYS A 39 -7.55 1.81 14.80
CA LYS A 39 -8.77 2.63 14.77
C LYS A 39 -8.54 4.07 14.29
N ASN A 40 -7.49 4.71 14.78
CA ASN A 40 -7.19 6.09 14.41
C ASN A 40 -6.82 6.23 12.91
N ASP A 41 -6.12 5.25 12.36
CA ASP A 41 -5.76 5.22 10.94
C ASP A 41 -7.02 5.09 10.08
N PHE A 42 -7.90 4.15 10.40
CA PHE A 42 -9.18 3.97 9.71
C PHE A 42 -10.09 5.19 9.81
N LEU A 43 -10.18 5.81 11.00
CA LEU A 43 -10.97 7.04 11.15
C LEU A 43 -10.39 8.21 10.35
N LEU A 44 -9.08 8.26 10.16
CA LEU A 44 -8.46 9.25 9.29
C LEU A 44 -8.69 8.93 7.81
N MET A 45 -8.59 7.67 7.39
CA MET A 45 -8.98 7.21 6.05
C MET A 45 -10.44 7.55 5.74
N ARG A 46 -11.34 7.38 6.73
CA ARG A 46 -12.74 7.81 6.62
C ARG A 46 -12.87 9.30 6.28
N LYS A 47 -12.04 10.16 6.89
CA LYS A 47 -12.05 11.60 6.59
C LYS A 47 -11.64 11.88 5.13
N PHE A 48 -10.64 11.18 4.61
CA PHE A 48 -10.28 11.25 3.19
C PHE A 48 -11.44 10.78 2.31
N HIS A 49 -12.04 9.63 2.64
CA HIS A 49 -13.15 9.06 1.89
C HIS A 49 -14.36 10.00 1.80
N LEU A 50 -14.76 10.61 2.91
CA LEU A 50 -15.85 11.57 2.95
C LEU A 50 -15.61 12.84 2.10
N LYS A 51 -14.34 13.12 1.76
CA LYS A 51 -13.95 14.21 0.85
C LYS A 51 -13.65 13.73 -0.57
N ASN A 52 -13.95 12.47 -0.92
CA ASN A 52 -13.61 11.85 -2.20
C ASN A 52 -12.10 11.88 -2.51
N ARG A 53 -11.26 11.78 -1.49
CA ARG A 53 -9.79 11.81 -1.58
C ARG A 53 -9.13 10.51 -1.11
N LEU A 54 -9.87 9.40 -1.08
CA LEU A 54 -9.36 8.07 -0.80
C LEU A 54 -9.65 7.14 -1.96
N HIS A 55 -8.60 6.53 -2.49
CA HIS A 55 -8.72 5.45 -3.46
C HIS A 55 -7.92 4.25 -2.98
N MET A 56 -8.45 3.04 -3.17
CA MET A 56 -7.80 1.83 -2.71
C MET A 56 -7.71 0.79 -3.82
N ILE A 57 -6.53 0.22 -3.95
CA ILE A 57 -6.25 -0.96 -4.77
C ILE A 57 -6.17 -2.14 -3.82
N TRP A 58 -6.73 -3.30 -4.20
CA TRP A 58 -6.54 -4.51 -3.42
C TRP A 58 -5.21 -5.20 -3.79
N GLY A 59 -4.51 -5.69 -2.76
CA GLY A 59 -3.32 -6.51 -2.89
C GLY A 59 -3.60 -8.01 -2.67
N ASN A 60 -2.55 -8.79 -2.48
CA ASN A 60 -2.72 -10.22 -2.21
C ASN A 60 -3.15 -10.49 -0.75
N HIS A 61 -2.77 -9.67 0.21
CA HIS A 61 -3.16 -9.82 1.62
C HIS A 61 -4.62 -9.41 1.88
N ASP A 62 -5.16 -8.52 1.08
CA ASP A 62 -6.54 -8.05 1.18
C ASP A 62 -7.39 -8.37 -0.07
N MET A 63 -6.98 -9.38 -0.87
CA MET A 63 -7.69 -9.83 -2.08
C MET A 63 -9.17 -10.19 -1.84
N THR A 64 -9.55 -10.42 -0.60
CA THR A 64 -10.96 -10.61 -0.21
C THR A 64 -11.82 -9.39 -0.56
N LEU A 65 -11.23 -8.19 -0.56
CA LEU A 65 -11.88 -6.90 -0.84
C LEU A 65 -12.15 -6.66 -2.32
N LYS A 66 -11.59 -7.49 -3.23
CA LYS A 66 -12.00 -7.56 -4.64
C LYS A 66 -13.51 -7.79 -4.80
N SER A 67 -14.13 -8.48 -3.86
CA SER A 67 -15.59 -8.71 -3.85
C SER A 67 -16.28 -7.55 -3.16
N GLU A 68 -17.01 -6.73 -3.91
CA GLU A 68 -17.82 -5.62 -3.39
C GLU A 68 -18.71 -6.04 -2.22
N LYS A 69 -19.42 -7.18 -2.34
CA LYS A 69 -20.25 -7.73 -1.25
C LYS A 69 -19.45 -7.97 0.04
N LYS A 70 -18.17 -8.35 -0.06
CA LYS A 70 -17.34 -8.61 1.11
C LYS A 70 -16.73 -7.34 1.66
N SER A 71 -16.30 -6.41 0.79
CA SER A 71 -15.79 -5.11 1.23
C SER A 71 -16.87 -4.32 1.95
N THR A 72 -18.08 -4.23 1.38
CA THR A 72 -19.26 -3.64 2.02
C THR A 72 -19.52 -4.24 3.41
N LYS A 73 -19.58 -5.57 3.51
CA LYS A 73 -19.84 -6.25 4.79
C LYS A 73 -18.76 -5.94 5.85
N LEU A 74 -17.51 -5.75 5.45
CA LEU A 74 -16.39 -5.57 6.36
C LEU A 74 -16.15 -4.10 6.73
N LEU A 75 -16.37 -3.18 5.78
CA LEU A 75 -15.83 -1.83 5.86
C LEU A 75 -16.89 -0.72 5.90
N ASP A 76 -18.15 -1.02 5.63
CA ASP A 76 -19.18 0.03 5.60
C ASP A 76 -19.44 0.65 6.95
N SER A 77 -19.35 -0.13 8.03
CA SER A 77 -19.64 0.37 9.40
C SER A 77 -18.71 -0.23 10.44
N TYR A 78 -18.65 0.42 11.58
CA TYR A 78 -18.01 -0.06 12.80
C TYR A 78 -18.87 0.25 14.03
N PHE A 79 -18.79 -0.58 15.04
CA PHE A 79 -19.46 -0.34 16.32
C PHE A 79 -18.66 0.66 17.16
N ASP A 80 -19.24 1.81 17.44
CA ASP A 80 -18.63 2.80 18.32
C ASP A 80 -18.99 2.54 19.78
N LYS A 81 -18.02 2.01 20.53
CA LYS A 81 -18.19 1.65 21.95
C LYS A 81 -18.55 2.85 22.86
N ILE A 82 -18.23 4.09 22.44
CA ILE A 82 -18.53 5.29 23.23
C ILE A 82 -19.99 5.65 23.12
N THR A 83 -20.55 5.60 21.91
CA THR A 83 -21.97 5.94 21.67
C THR A 83 -22.90 4.74 21.74
N GLY A 84 -22.35 3.51 21.73
CA GLY A 84 -23.13 2.26 21.71
C GLY A 84 -23.89 2.03 20.40
N THR A 85 -23.46 2.64 19.29
CA THR A 85 -24.14 2.59 17.99
C THR A 85 -23.18 2.26 16.85
N ASP A 86 -23.73 1.70 15.77
CA ASP A 86 -22.98 1.54 14.52
C ASP A 86 -22.82 2.90 13.83
N LYS A 87 -21.64 3.14 13.30
CA LYS A 87 -21.28 4.32 12.50
C LYS A 87 -20.70 3.93 11.18
N ASP A 88 -21.00 4.70 10.14
CA ASP A 88 -20.38 4.51 8.82
C ASP A 88 -18.84 4.63 8.95
N LEU A 89 -18.12 3.71 8.32
CA LEU A 89 -16.65 3.72 8.25
C LEU A 89 -16.19 4.14 6.84
N LEU A 90 -16.12 3.20 5.93
CA LEU A 90 -15.72 3.40 4.52
C LEU A 90 -16.86 3.00 3.58
N LYS A 91 -18.06 3.39 3.93
CA LYS A 91 -19.29 3.01 3.23
C LYS A 91 -19.26 3.40 1.76
N GLY A 92 -19.48 2.42 0.89
CA GLY A 92 -19.47 2.61 -0.56
C GLY A 92 -18.07 2.76 -1.17
N LEU A 93 -16.99 2.52 -0.41
CA LEU A 93 -15.64 2.52 -0.96
C LEU A 93 -15.44 1.31 -1.88
N ILE A 94 -15.00 1.59 -3.12
CA ILE A 94 -14.69 0.56 -4.12
C ILE A 94 -13.19 0.28 -4.12
N PHE A 95 -12.83 -1.01 -4.09
CA PHE A 95 -11.45 -1.46 -4.25
C PHE A 95 -11.20 -1.83 -5.71
N ASN A 96 -10.17 -1.25 -6.30
CA ASN A 96 -9.80 -1.46 -7.69
C ASN A 96 -8.64 -2.47 -7.81
N GLU A 97 -8.49 -3.10 -8.97
CA GLU A 97 -7.30 -3.92 -9.28
C GLU A 97 -6.09 -3.06 -9.67
N GLY A 98 -6.37 -1.92 -10.26
CA GLY A 98 -5.43 -0.89 -10.64
C GLY A 98 -6.16 0.40 -10.96
N ILE A 99 -5.43 1.50 -10.96
CA ILE A 99 -5.94 2.83 -11.25
C ILE A 99 -5.04 3.45 -12.31
N VAL A 100 -5.64 4.07 -13.31
CA VAL A 100 -4.91 4.89 -14.27
C VAL A 100 -5.09 6.35 -13.87
N LEU A 101 -4.00 7.03 -13.60
CA LEU A 101 -3.99 8.48 -13.42
C LEU A 101 -3.72 9.14 -14.77
N GLU A 102 -4.53 10.14 -15.08
CA GLU A 102 -4.43 10.98 -16.27
C GLU A 102 -4.27 12.45 -15.83
N PRO A 103 -3.10 12.84 -15.30
CA PRO A 103 -2.91 14.19 -14.81
C PRO A 103 -2.92 15.18 -15.99
N GLU A 104 -3.70 16.24 -15.88
CA GLU A 104 -3.69 17.32 -16.89
C GLU A 104 -2.28 17.91 -17.02
N GLY A 105 -1.76 17.97 -18.25
CA GLY A 105 -0.42 18.48 -18.54
C GLY A 105 0.71 17.45 -18.42
N PHE A 106 0.43 16.23 -18.04
CA PHE A 106 1.39 15.12 -18.09
C PHE A 106 1.34 14.44 -19.46
N ASN A 107 2.49 14.16 -20.05
CA ASN A 107 2.55 13.56 -21.40
C ASN A 107 2.21 12.06 -21.43
N LYS A 108 2.06 11.42 -20.28
CA LYS A 108 1.80 9.99 -20.15
C LYS A 108 0.88 9.71 -18.98
N ASN A 109 -0.01 8.74 -19.16
CA ASN A 109 -0.79 8.20 -18.05
C ASN A 109 0.10 7.38 -17.12
N ILE A 110 -0.27 7.33 -15.84
CA ILE A 110 0.44 6.56 -14.82
C ILE A 110 -0.46 5.40 -14.39
N LEU A 111 0.00 4.17 -14.60
CA LEU A 111 -0.68 2.98 -14.09
C LEU A 111 -0.23 2.69 -12.65
N LEU A 112 -1.19 2.67 -11.76
CA LEU A 112 -1.03 2.29 -10.36
C LEU A 112 -1.55 0.87 -10.15
N ILE A 113 -0.74 -0.01 -9.61
CA ILE A 113 -1.10 -1.41 -9.29
C ILE A 113 -0.42 -1.84 -7.99
N HIS A 114 -0.95 -2.88 -7.34
CA HIS A 114 -0.22 -3.45 -6.20
C HIS A 114 1.11 -4.10 -6.63
N GLY A 115 1.11 -4.86 -7.74
CA GLY A 115 2.30 -5.55 -8.24
C GLY A 115 2.28 -7.08 -8.05
N HIS A 116 1.40 -7.62 -7.20
CA HIS A 116 1.20 -9.07 -7.04
C HIS A 116 0.71 -9.75 -8.32
N GLN A 117 0.13 -8.99 -9.25
CA GLN A 117 -0.27 -9.46 -10.58
C GLN A 117 0.92 -10.04 -11.37
N ALA A 118 2.13 -9.56 -11.11
CA ALA A 118 3.37 -10.10 -11.67
C ALA A 118 3.93 -11.29 -10.87
N ASP A 119 3.31 -11.66 -9.76
CA ASP A 119 3.67 -12.81 -8.93
C ASP A 119 2.67 -13.94 -9.11
N PHE A 120 3.12 -15.02 -9.81
CA PHE A 120 2.24 -16.15 -10.15
C PHE A 120 1.60 -16.82 -8.91
N TYR A 121 2.37 -17.01 -7.84
CA TYR A 121 1.87 -17.67 -6.64
C TYR A 121 0.86 -16.81 -5.87
N ASN A 122 1.13 -15.52 -5.76
CA ASN A 122 0.27 -14.59 -5.03
C ASN A 122 -0.94 -14.10 -5.85
N TYR A 123 -0.92 -14.24 -7.17
CA TYR A 123 -2.05 -13.89 -8.03
C TYR A 123 -2.95 -15.08 -8.35
N VAL A 124 -2.39 -16.17 -8.91
CA VAL A 124 -3.16 -17.32 -9.38
C VAL A 124 -3.55 -18.25 -8.23
N TRP A 125 -2.60 -18.52 -7.32
CA TRP A 125 -2.76 -19.50 -6.24
C TRP A 125 -3.00 -18.86 -4.86
N TRP A 126 -3.49 -17.62 -4.82
CA TRP A 126 -3.65 -16.84 -3.59
C TRP A 126 -4.44 -17.54 -2.48
N LYS A 127 -5.46 -18.35 -2.81
CA LYS A 127 -6.25 -19.10 -1.81
C LYS A 127 -5.39 -20.14 -1.09
N TRP A 128 -4.55 -20.85 -1.85
CA TRP A 128 -3.61 -21.84 -1.31
C TRP A 128 -2.47 -21.16 -0.55
N SER A 129 -1.91 -20.10 -1.08
CA SER A 129 -0.88 -19.31 -0.40
C SER A 129 -1.39 -18.79 0.94
N ARG A 130 -2.59 -18.22 0.97
CA ARG A 130 -3.25 -17.76 2.20
C ARG A 130 -3.49 -18.90 3.21
N PHE A 131 -3.97 -20.06 2.74
CA PHE A 131 -4.15 -21.23 3.61
C PHE A 131 -2.83 -21.68 4.23
N LEU A 132 -1.77 -21.78 3.43
CA LEU A 132 -0.44 -22.17 3.91
C LEU A 132 0.13 -21.13 4.90
N VAL A 133 -0.03 -19.85 4.64
CA VAL A 133 0.40 -18.78 5.57
C VAL A 133 -0.29 -18.94 6.92
N ARG A 134 -1.61 -19.14 6.94
CA ARG A 134 -2.36 -19.28 8.19
C ARG A 134 -2.06 -20.54 8.98
N VAL A 135 -1.96 -21.67 8.28
CA VAL A 135 -1.87 -22.99 8.93
C VAL A 135 -0.43 -23.41 9.18
N LEU A 136 0.49 -23.07 8.26
CA LEU A 136 1.87 -23.53 8.32
C LEU A 136 2.84 -22.40 8.71
N TRP A 137 2.82 -21.29 7.97
CA TRP A 137 3.87 -20.28 8.13
C TRP A 137 3.67 -19.39 9.36
N LYS A 138 2.44 -18.99 9.72
CA LYS A 138 2.19 -18.18 10.91
C LYS A 138 2.70 -18.86 12.21
N PRO A 139 2.42 -20.14 12.49
CA PRO A 139 3.01 -20.85 13.62
C PRO A 139 4.53 -20.97 13.53
N LEU A 140 5.08 -21.22 12.34
CA LEU A 140 6.52 -21.37 12.14
C LEU A 140 7.29 -20.06 12.29
N GLN A 141 6.68 -18.92 11.93
CA GLN A 141 7.28 -17.60 12.13
C GLN A 141 7.47 -17.27 13.62
N VAL A 142 6.58 -17.74 14.49
CA VAL A 142 6.73 -17.58 15.96
C VAL A 142 8.01 -18.22 16.46
N VAL A 143 8.47 -19.32 15.85
CA VAL A 143 9.73 -20.00 16.17
C VAL A 143 10.91 -19.58 15.27
N GLY A 144 10.76 -18.46 14.53
CA GLY A 144 11.85 -17.83 13.76
C GLY A 144 12.04 -18.33 12.33
N ILE A 145 11.19 -19.23 11.83
CA ILE A 145 11.26 -19.71 10.44
C ILE A 145 10.57 -18.71 9.51
N LYS A 146 11.30 -18.21 8.50
CA LYS A 146 10.79 -17.20 7.54
C LYS A 146 10.04 -17.87 6.39
N ASP A 147 8.95 -17.22 5.94
CA ASP A 147 8.23 -17.61 4.74
C ASP A 147 9.11 -17.39 3.49
N PRO A 148 9.46 -18.45 2.74
CA PRO A 148 10.32 -18.33 1.56
C PRO A 148 9.59 -17.80 0.32
N THR A 149 8.26 -17.73 0.32
CA THR A 149 7.45 -17.34 -0.84
C THR A 149 7.21 -15.84 -0.93
N SER A 150 7.47 -15.09 0.15
CA SER A 150 7.25 -13.64 0.20
C SER A 150 8.33 -12.87 -0.58
N PRO A 151 7.97 -12.06 -1.61
CA PRO A 151 8.93 -11.20 -2.32
C PRO A 151 9.61 -10.19 -1.42
N ALA A 152 8.94 -9.74 -0.36
CA ALA A 152 9.51 -8.84 0.64
C ALA A 152 10.69 -9.46 1.42
N LYS A 153 10.70 -10.78 1.56
CA LYS A 153 11.73 -11.54 2.31
C LYS A 153 12.67 -12.33 1.40
N ASN A 154 12.34 -12.51 0.11
CA ASN A 154 13.10 -13.30 -0.86
C ASN A 154 13.55 -12.45 -2.05
N PHE A 155 14.84 -12.11 -2.08
CA PHE A 155 15.42 -11.29 -3.13
C PHE A 155 15.26 -11.87 -4.56
N LYS A 156 15.27 -13.20 -4.71
CA LYS A 156 15.08 -13.84 -6.01
C LYS A 156 13.66 -13.65 -6.56
N GLU A 157 12.65 -13.71 -5.70
CA GLU A 157 11.26 -13.48 -6.09
C GLU A 157 11.03 -11.99 -6.43
N LEU A 158 11.61 -11.08 -5.66
CA LEU A 158 11.59 -9.65 -5.96
C LEU A 158 12.10 -9.36 -7.38
N ILE A 159 13.29 -9.89 -7.75
CA ILE A 159 13.86 -9.69 -9.09
C ILE A 159 12.93 -10.25 -10.19
N LYS A 160 12.26 -11.38 -9.92
CA LYS A 160 11.32 -11.95 -10.89
C LYS A 160 10.11 -11.05 -11.13
N VAL A 161 9.52 -10.50 -10.05
CA VAL A 161 8.39 -9.57 -10.13
C VAL A 161 8.81 -8.32 -10.90
N GLU A 162 9.90 -7.67 -10.52
CA GLU A 162 10.42 -6.49 -11.21
C GLU A 162 10.69 -6.76 -12.70
N ARG A 163 11.34 -7.86 -13.03
CA ARG A 163 11.62 -8.24 -14.42
C ARG A 163 10.34 -8.45 -15.24
N ARG A 164 9.29 -9.03 -14.64
CA ARG A 164 8.00 -9.21 -15.33
C ARG A 164 7.30 -7.89 -15.58
N LEU A 165 7.31 -6.98 -14.58
CA LEU A 165 6.76 -5.63 -14.73
C LEU A 165 7.52 -4.84 -15.80
N LYS A 166 8.84 -4.86 -15.80
CA LYS A 166 9.67 -4.21 -16.84
C LYS A 166 9.41 -4.78 -18.25
N LYS A 167 9.21 -6.09 -18.39
CA LYS A 167 8.78 -6.69 -19.67
C LYS A 167 7.41 -6.19 -20.12
N TRP A 168 6.47 -6.07 -19.17
CA TRP A 168 5.14 -5.54 -19.47
C TRP A 168 5.21 -4.08 -19.92
N ILE A 169 6.00 -3.24 -19.23
CA ILE A 169 6.23 -1.84 -19.59
C ILE A 169 6.75 -1.72 -21.03
N LEU A 170 7.76 -2.50 -21.40
CA LEU A 170 8.30 -2.54 -22.76
C LEU A 170 7.23 -2.92 -23.80
N ALA A 171 6.40 -3.91 -23.49
CA ALA A 171 5.35 -4.37 -24.40
C ALA A 171 4.17 -3.39 -24.51
N ASN A 172 4.08 -2.40 -23.61
CA ASN A 172 3.00 -1.41 -23.56
C ASN A 172 3.52 0.04 -23.72
N ASN A 173 4.36 0.25 -24.74
CA ASN A 173 4.85 1.57 -25.16
C ASN A 173 5.53 2.39 -24.02
N ASN A 174 6.28 1.71 -23.17
CA ASN A 174 6.92 2.32 -22.00
C ASN A 174 5.91 3.01 -21.09
N GLN A 175 4.76 2.38 -20.86
CA GLN A 175 3.75 2.83 -19.91
C GLN A 175 4.39 3.03 -18.53
N MET A 176 4.23 4.21 -17.94
CA MET A 176 4.68 4.49 -16.58
C MET A 176 3.88 3.65 -15.56
N VAL A 177 4.59 2.98 -14.65
CA VAL A 177 3.98 2.11 -13.62
C VAL A 177 4.52 2.46 -12.25
N ILE A 178 3.62 2.68 -11.30
CA ILE A 178 3.94 2.74 -9.87
C ILE A 178 3.32 1.50 -9.21
N ALA A 179 4.13 0.74 -8.49
CA ALA A 179 3.70 -0.49 -7.82
C ALA A 179 4.20 -0.56 -6.37
N GLY A 180 3.61 -1.46 -5.58
CA GLY A 180 4.03 -1.84 -4.23
C GLY A 180 4.57 -3.28 -4.17
N HIS A 181 4.03 -4.11 -3.25
CA HIS A 181 4.22 -5.55 -3.09
C HIS A 181 5.63 -6.03 -2.71
N THR A 182 6.68 -5.46 -3.28
CA THR A 182 8.04 -5.94 -3.05
C THR A 182 8.69 -5.35 -1.80
N HIS A 183 8.07 -4.36 -1.19
CA HIS A 183 8.55 -3.61 -0.02
C HIS A 183 9.94 -2.98 -0.19
N ARG A 184 10.35 -2.77 -1.44
CA ARG A 184 11.61 -2.10 -1.76
C ARG A 184 11.35 -0.89 -2.64
N PRO A 185 11.60 0.32 -2.13
CA PRO A 185 11.40 1.53 -2.90
C PRO A 185 12.31 1.52 -4.13
N ARG A 186 11.74 1.92 -5.26
CA ARG A 186 12.44 2.04 -6.54
C ARG A 186 12.07 3.35 -7.21
N PHE A 187 13.08 4.07 -7.65
CA PHE A 187 12.95 5.25 -8.50
C PHE A 187 13.88 5.07 -9.69
N PRO A 188 13.37 5.06 -10.95
CA PRO A 188 14.21 4.76 -12.11
C PRO A 188 15.15 5.92 -12.42
N GLU A 189 16.35 5.62 -12.92
CA GLU A 189 17.21 6.64 -13.52
C GLU A 189 16.62 7.20 -14.83
N PRO A 190 17.01 8.40 -15.28
CA PRO A 190 16.38 9.05 -16.44
C PRO A 190 16.33 8.22 -17.74
N ASN A 191 17.24 7.27 -17.90
CA ASN A 191 17.32 6.40 -19.07
C ASN A 191 16.81 4.97 -18.81
N GLU A 192 16.25 4.72 -17.63
CA GLU A 192 15.64 3.42 -17.30
C GLU A 192 14.16 3.39 -17.67
N LEU A 193 13.60 2.18 -17.69
CA LEU A 193 12.15 2.00 -17.86
C LEU A 193 11.40 2.68 -16.70
N PRO A 194 10.26 3.34 -16.96
CA PRO A 194 9.51 4.10 -15.97
C PRO A 194 8.74 3.19 -14.99
N TYR A 195 9.51 2.43 -14.20
CA TYR A 195 9.04 1.55 -13.13
C TYR A 195 9.42 2.15 -11.78
N PHE A 196 8.41 2.52 -11.02
CA PHE A 196 8.53 3.03 -9.66
C PHE A 196 7.97 2.01 -8.68
N ASN A 197 8.50 2.02 -7.46
CA ASN A 197 7.92 1.25 -6.35
C ASN A 197 7.88 2.13 -5.10
N ASP A 198 6.73 2.19 -4.44
CA ASP A 198 6.49 3.04 -3.28
C ASP A 198 7.20 2.55 -2.01
N GLY A 199 7.64 1.30 -2.01
CA GLY A 199 8.37 0.69 -0.92
C GLY A 199 7.48 0.04 0.12
N SER A 200 7.42 0.54 1.34
CA SER A 200 6.75 -0.16 2.44
C SER A 200 6.30 0.76 3.57
N CYS A 201 5.13 0.45 4.12
CA CYS A 201 4.58 1.07 5.33
C CYS A 201 4.73 0.19 6.59
N VAL A 202 5.34 -1.00 6.51
CA VAL A 202 5.43 -1.97 7.63
C VAL A 202 6.74 -1.93 8.40
N HIS A 203 7.69 -1.07 8.03
CA HIS A 203 8.94 -0.94 8.80
C HIS A 203 8.71 -0.12 10.09
N PRO A 204 9.23 -0.59 11.25
CA PRO A 204 8.91 0.02 12.54
C PRO A 204 9.46 1.44 12.71
N ARG A 205 10.49 1.83 11.96
CA ARG A 205 11.19 3.13 12.11
C ARG A 205 11.07 4.06 10.91
N SER A 206 10.51 3.59 9.81
CA SER A 206 10.33 4.40 8.61
C SER A 206 9.30 3.79 7.68
N ILE A 207 8.64 4.64 6.91
CA ILE A 207 7.77 4.26 5.79
C ILE A 207 8.20 5.06 4.56
N THR A 208 7.94 4.51 3.39
CA THR A 208 8.22 5.17 2.11
C THR A 208 6.94 5.32 1.31
N GLY A 209 6.96 6.20 0.32
CA GLY A 209 5.84 6.44 -0.58
C GLY A 209 6.26 7.29 -1.75
N ILE A 210 5.38 7.39 -2.73
CA ILE A 210 5.53 8.28 -3.90
C ILE A 210 4.61 9.48 -3.70
N GLU A 211 5.14 10.67 -3.91
CA GLU A 211 4.38 11.91 -4.03
C GLU A 211 4.36 12.36 -5.49
N ILE A 212 3.19 12.85 -5.93
CA ILE A 212 3.05 13.53 -7.22
C ILE A 212 2.52 14.93 -6.92
N VAL A 213 3.33 15.94 -7.16
CA VAL A 213 3.03 17.36 -6.90
C VAL A 213 3.50 18.18 -8.09
N ASP A 214 2.63 19.04 -8.60
CA ASP A 214 2.94 19.92 -9.75
C ASP A 214 3.52 19.14 -10.93
N LEU A 215 2.94 17.98 -11.25
CA LEU A 215 3.36 17.06 -12.32
C LEU A 215 4.76 16.45 -12.11
N LYS A 216 5.29 16.49 -10.91
CA LYS A 216 6.58 15.88 -10.58
C LYS A 216 6.40 14.72 -9.62
N ILE A 217 7.10 13.64 -9.90
CA ILE A 217 7.14 12.44 -9.06
C ILE A 217 8.36 12.51 -8.16
N SER A 218 8.18 12.20 -6.89
CA SER A 218 9.28 12.07 -5.92
C SER A 218 9.10 10.84 -5.03
N LEU A 219 10.21 10.25 -4.63
CA LEU A 219 10.23 9.18 -3.63
C LEU A 219 10.54 9.80 -2.27
N ILE A 220 9.63 9.58 -1.32
CA ILE A 220 9.74 10.16 0.03
C ILE A 220 9.87 9.08 1.10
N LYS A 221 10.40 9.50 2.25
CA LYS A 221 10.51 8.68 3.46
C LYS A 221 10.06 9.47 4.67
N TRP A 222 9.15 8.88 5.44
CA TRP A 222 8.84 9.35 6.79
C TRP A 222 9.58 8.47 7.79
N HIS A 223 10.31 9.07 8.72
CA HIS A 223 11.12 8.33 9.68
C HIS A 223 11.29 9.09 11.01
N ILE A 224 11.76 8.36 12.02
CA ILE A 224 12.03 8.92 13.33
C ILE A 224 13.49 9.37 13.38
N ILE A 225 13.72 10.58 13.85
CA ILE A 225 15.05 11.10 14.20
C ILE A 225 15.10 11.41 15.70
N SER A 226 16.29 11.34 16.29
CA SER A 226 16.57 11.85 17.63
C SER A 226 17.13 13.26 17.51
N LYS A 227 16.52 14.19 18.25
CA LYS A 227 17.03 15.56 18.38
C LYS A 227 18.19 15.62 19.38
N LYS A 228 18.91 16.74 19.40
CA LYS A 228 20.02 16.98 20.33
C LYS A 228 19.63 16.90 21.80
N ASP A 229 18.37 17.22 22.12
CA ASP A 229 17.78 17.15 23.47
C ASP A 229 17.31 15.74 23.86
N GLY A 230 17.52 14.73 22.98
CA GLY A 230 17.10 13.35 23.18
C GLY A 230 15.64 13.07 22.82
N THR A 231 14.83 14.06 22.45
CA THR A 231 13.46 13.85 22.02
C THR A 231 13.39 13.24 20.62
N LEU A 232 12.35 12.43 20.38
CA LEU A 232 12.09 11.83 19.09
C LEU A 232 11.16 12.72 18.25
N GLN A 233 11.46 12.83 16.96
CA GLN A 233 10.63 13.55 15.99
C GLN A 233 10.41 12.70 14.75
N ILE A 234 9.17 12.70 14.24
CA ILE A 234 8.85 12.16 12.92
C ILE A 234 9.12 13.26 11.89
N VAL A 235 9.92 12.94 10.88
CA VAL A 235 10.28 13.87 9.80
C VAL A 235 10.04 13.22 8.44
N LYS A 236 9.79 14.06 7.42
CA LYS A 236 9.77 13.69 6.01
C LYS A 236 11.10 14.04 5.37
N SER A 237 11.68 13.11 4.63
CA SER A 237 12.86 13.31 3.77
C SER A 237 12.51 12.90 2.34
N VAL A 238 13.04 13.64 1.39
CA VAL A 238 13.02 13.26 -0.02
C VAL A 238 14.20 12.32 -0.26
N LEU A 239 13.95 11.12 -0.79
CA LEU A 239 14.97 10.14 -1.15
C LEU A 239 15.45 10.35 -2.58
N GLU A 240 14.49 10.67 -3.47
CA GLU A 240 14.74 11.01 -4.86
C GLU A 240 14.01 12.30 -5.18
N GLU A 241 14.74 13.27 -5.71
CA GLU A 241 14.23 14.60 -6.04
C GLU A 241 13.14 14.55 -7.10
N PRO A 242 12.20 15.51 -7.08
CA PRO A 242 11.09 15.55 -8.01
C PRO A 242 11.52 15.54 -9.48
N ARG A 243 11.00 14.60 -10.27
CA ARG A 243 11.22 14.47 -11.72
C ARG A 243 9.89 14.38 -12.47
N ASP A 244 9.91 14.80 -13.74
CA ASP A 244 8.77 14.74 -14.67
C ASP A 244 8.48 13.33 -15.15
#